data_4c0532eba95644a987eabcfb492ef9a9
#
_entry.id   4c0532eba95644a987eabcfb492ef9a9
#
_cell.length_a   1.000
_cell.length_b   1.000
_cell.length_c   1.000
_cell.angle_alpha   90.00
_cell.angle_beta   90.00
_cell.angle_gamma   90.00
#
_symmetry.space_group_name_H-M   'P 1'
#
loop_
_entity.id
_entity.type
_entity.pdbx_description
1 polymer ?
#
loop_
_entity_poly.entity_id
_entity_poly.type
_entity_poly.pdbx_seq_one_letter_code
_entity_poly.pdbx_strand_id
1 'polypeptide(L)'
;MKRKFYTFFLCLGLSVAVLAPAQRVQAGLGESADSIALDREALSAVHRASSVHNGYTVQEFATDATAVREYVSPSGIVFGIAWNGLAYPDLTPLLGSYASEYQQALQQEPRKPGLWLTEWRC
;
A
#
# COMPACT_ATOMS: atom_id res chain seq x y z
N MET A 1 33.73 -40.83 -47.74
CA MET A 1 32.29 -40.55 -47.50
C MET A 1 32.15 -39.72 -46.28
N LYS A 2 32.22 -38.54 -46.53
CA LYS A 2 32.33 -37.36 -45.70
C LYS A 2 31.01 -36.67 -45.79
N ARG A 3 30.52 -36.13 -44.76
CA ARG A 3 29.33 -35.28 -44.70
C ARG A 3 28.16 -35.93 -44.04
N LYS A 4 27.94 -35.47 -42.89
CA LYS A 4 26.62 -35.21 -42.32
C LYS A 4 26.68 -35.13 -40.78
N PHE A 5 27.70 -34.48 -40.25
CA PHE A 5 27.79 -34.24 -38.82
C PHE A 5 27.68 -32.78 -38.41
N TYR A 6 27.20 -31.91 -39.26
CA TYR A 6 27.16 -30.47 -38.99
C TYR A 6 25.75 -29.88 -38.74
N THR A 7 24.75 -30.74 -38.61
CA THR A 7 23.37 -30.22 -38.51
C THR A 7 22.71 -30.44 -37.17
N PHE A 8 23.46 -30.74 -36.14
CA PHE A 8 22.85 -31.03 -34.83
C PHE A 8 23.25 -30.06 -33.69
N PHE A 9 23.90 -28.95 -34.03
CA PHE A 9 24.38 -28.02 -33.02
C PHE A 9 23.68 -26.65 -33.01
N LEU A 10 22.49 -26.55 -33.52
CA LEU A 10 21.86 -25.24 -33.71
C LEU A 10 20.45 -25.14 -33.10
N CYS A 11 20.21 -25.74 -31.97
CA CYS A 11 18.96 -25.57 -31.21
C CYS A 11 19.15 -25.62 -29.71
N LEU A 12 20.26 -25.14 -29.18
CA LEU A 12 20.33 -24.82 -27.77
C LEU A 12 20.11 -23.31 -27.60
N GLY A 13 18.92 -22.87 -27.96
CA GLY A 13 18.43 -21.53 -27.66
C GLY A 13 18.37 -21.37 -26.16
N LEU A 14 19.32 -20.62 -25.64
CA LEU A 14 19.42 -20.19 -24.27
C LEU A 14 18.21 -19.32 -23.95
N SER A 15 17.13 -19.93 -23.52
CA SER A 15 15.99 -19.21 -22.91
C SER A 15 16.43 -18.73 -21.54
N VAL A 16 17.10 -17.59 -21.50
CA VAL A 16 17.27 -16.84 -20.27
C VAL A 16 15.89 -16.29 -19.91
N ALA A 17 15.14 -17.03 -19.13
CA ALA A 17 13.99 -16.49 -18.44
C ALA A 17 14.51 -15.43 -17.47
N VAL A 18 14.40 -14.17 -17.85
CA VAL A 18 14.59 -13.05 -16.98
C VAL A 18 13.46 -13.14 -15.94
N LEU A 19 13.75 -13.77 -14.82
CA LEU A 19 12.95 -13.65 -13.61
C LEU A 19 13.15 -12.22 -13.10
N ALA A 20 12.42 -11.28 -13.70
CA ALA A 20 12.25 -9.97 -13.10
C ALA A 20 11.67 -10.22 -11.71
N PRO A 21 12.31 -9.75 -10.63
CA PRO A 21 11.67 -9.81 -9.32
C PRO A 21 10.35 -9.05 -9.47
N ALA A 22 9.25 -9.73 -9.23
CA ALA A 22 7.97 -9.07 -9.08
C ALA A 22 8.16 -8.12 -7.89
N GLN A 23 8.43 -6.85 -8.21
CA GLN A 23 8.40 -5.81 -7.20
C GLN A 23 6.99 -5.84 -6.65
N ARG A 24 6.87 -6.23 -5.41
CA ARG A 24 5.61 -6.08 -4.69
C ARG A 24 5.36 -4.58 -4.70
N VAL A 25 4.38 -4.17 -5.47
CA VAL A 25 3.85 -2.82 -5.38
C VAL A 25 3.32 -2.73 -3.97
N GLN A 26 4.09 -2.11 -3.09
CA GLN A 26 3.64 -1.81 -1.75
C GLN A 26 2.64 -0.67 -1.89
N ALA A 27 1.45 -0.93 -1.40
CA ALA A 27 0.43 0.06 -1.20
C ALA A 27 0.79 0.91 0.02
N GLY A 28 0.28 2.11 0.12
CA GLY A 28 0.32 2.88 1.34
C GLY A 28 0.99 4.25 1.29
N LEU A 29 1.30 4.73 2.48
CA LEU A 29 1.85 6.06 2.72
C LEU A 29 3.18 6.28 1.97
N GLY A 30 3.26 7.37 1.23
CA GLY A 30 4.42 7.72 0.40
C GLY A 30 4.40 7.12 -1.00
N GLU A 31 3.43 6.27 -1.32
CA GLU A 31 3.27 5.64 -2.62
C GLU A 31 2.34 6.43 -3.54
N SER A 32 2.27 6.02 -4.80
CA SER A 32 1.35 6.59 -5.78
C SER A 32 -0.10 6.33 -5.42
N ALA A 33 -1.00 7.23 -5.77
CA ALA A 33 -2.44 7.06 -5.61
C ALA A 33 -3.00 5.77 -6.26
N ASP A 34 -2.30 5.20 -7.22
CA ASP A 34 -2.66 3.91 -7.83
C ASP A 34 -2.63 2.75 -6.81
N SER A 35 -1.84 2.90 -5.73
CA SER A 35 -1.75 1.91 -4.66
C SER A 35 -3.01 1.82 -3.80
N ILE A 36 -3.85 2.87 -3.78
CA ILE A 36 -5.08 2.93 -2.97
C ILE A 36 -6.05 1.78 -3.28
N ALA A 37 -6.07 1.34 -4.54
CA ALA A 37 -6.90 0.19 -4.92
C ALA A 37 -6.43 -1.11 -4.22
N LEU A 38 -5.13 -1.28 -4.04
CA LEU A 38 -4.53 -2.42 -3.34
C LEU A 38 -4.78 -2.33 -1.84
N ASP A 39 -4.68 -1.14 -1.24
CA ASP A 39 -4.97 -0.91 0.17
C ASP A 39 -6.42 -1.26 0.49
N ARG A 40 -7.33 -0.80 -0.35
CA ARG A 40 -8.75 -1.12 -0.24
C ARG A 40 -9.02 -2.62 -0.34
N GLU A 41 -8.36 -3.31 -1.27
CA GLU A 41 -8.49 -4.76 -1.44
C GLU A 41 -7.91 -5.49 -0.21
N ALA A 42 -6.73 -5.10 0.26
CA ALA A 42 -6.10 -5.69 1.44
C ALA A 42 -6.96 -5.58 2.70
N LEU A 43 -7.70 -4.49 2.84
CA LEU A 43 -8.62 -4.26 3.95
C LEU A 43 -10.02 -4.84 3.71
N SER A 44 -10.29 -5.44 2.56
CA SER A 44 -11.64 -5.84 2.14
C SER A 44 -12.65 -4.70 2.24
N ALA A 45 -12.22 -3.48 1.92
CA ALA A 45 -12.98 -2.26 2.08
C ALA A 45 -13.72 -1.86 0.80
N VAL A 46 -14.85 -1.19 0.96
CA VAL A 46 -15.65 -0.66 -0.13
C VAL A 46 -15.38 0.83 -0.28
N HIS A 47 -15.14 1.27 -1.51
CA HIS A 47 -15.01 2.70 -1.82
C HIS A 47 -16.30 3.44 -1.47
N ARG A 48 -16.18 4.56 -0.77
CA ARG A 48 -17.30 5.40 -0.33
C ARG A 48 -17.39 6.69 -1.11
N ALA A 49 -16.29 7.44 -1.15
CA ALA A 49 -16.26 8.75 -1.75
C ALA A 49 -14.87 9.14 -2.22
N SER A 50 -14.84 10.03 -3.20
CA SER A 50 -13.65 10.78 -3.58
C SER A 50 -14.00 12.26 -3.58
N SER A 51 -13.27 13.07 -2.84
CA SER A 51 -13.50 14.50 -2.75
C SER A 51 -12.23 15.29 -3.05
N VAL A 52 -12.37 16.30 -3.93
CA VAL A 52 -11.27 17.16 -4.34
C VAL A 52 -11.34 18.45 -3.52
N HIS A 53 -10.22 18.78 -2.91
CA HIS A 53 -10.02 20.01 -2.15
C HIS A 53 -8.94 20.87 -2.80
N ASN A 54 -8.80 22.09 -2.33
CA ASN A 54 -7.72 22.95 -2.80
C ASN A 54 -6.37 22.41 -2.27
N GLY A 55 -5.58 21.83 -3.17
CA GLY A 55 -4.25 21.30 -2.88
C GLY A 55 -4.19 19.83 -2.48
N TYR A 56 -5.30 19.10 -2.45
CA TYR A 56 -5.29 17.65 -2.21
C TYR A 56 -6.61 16.97 -2.59
N THR A 57 -6.58 15.66 -2.70
CA THR A 57 -7.77 14.82 -2.88
C THR A 57 -7.89 13.85 -1.72
N VAL A 58 -9.10 13.59 -1.25
CA VAL A 58 -9.38 12.57 -0.23
C VAL A 58 -10.08 11.39 -0.88
N GLN A 59 -9.55 10.20 -0.67
CA GLN A 59 -10.19 8.93 -1.03
C GLN A 59 -10.71 8.29 0.26
N GLU A 60 -12.00 8.04 0.32
CA GLU A 60 -12.63 7.41 1.47
C GLU A 60 -13.10 6.00 1.12
N PHE A 61 -12.77 5.04 1.96
CA PHE A 61 -13.28 3.68 1.89
C PHE A 61 -13.59 3.14 3.29
N ALA A 62 -14.43 2.14 3.36
CA ALA A 62 -14.88 1.61 4.63
C ALA A 62 -14.98 0.09 4.62
N THR A 63 -14.67 -0.49 5.76
CA THR A 63 -15.04 -1.84 6.17
C THR A 63 -16.34 -1.77 6.96
N ASP A 64 -16.80 -2.90 7.50
CA ASP A 64 -17.98 -2.94 8.38
C ASP A 64 -17.76 -2.18 9.71
N ALA A 65 -16.51 -2.05 10.14
CA ALA A 65 -16.18 -1.49 11.46
C ALA A 65 -15.41 -0.17 11.41
N THR A 66 -14.80 0.19 10.27
CA THR A 66 -13.87 1.31 10.18
C THR A 66 -13.98 2.03 8.85
N ALA A 67 -13.98 3.36 8.89
CA ALA A 67 -13.78 4.20 7.72
C ALA A 67 -12.33 4.69 7.67
N VAL A 68 -11.72 4.61 6.49
CA VAL A 68 -10.35 5.03 6.22
C VAL A 68 -10.38 6.14 5.17
N ARG A 69 -9.54 7.14 5.35
CA ARG A 69 -9.33 8.24 4.41
C ARG A 69 -7.86 8.34 4.07
N GLU A 70 -7.58 8.37 2.79
CA GLU A 70 -6.24 8.60 2.27
C GLU A 70 -6.19 9.95 1.57
N TYR A 71 -5.19 10.72 1.90
CA TYR A 71 -4.97 12.07 1.41
C TYR A 71 -3.90 12.06 0.33
N VAL A 72 -4.27 12.48 -0.86
CA VAL A 72 -3.43 12.46 -2.05
C VAL A 72 -3.04 13.88 -2.44
N SER A 73 -1.74 14.11 -2.61
CA SER A 73 -1.20 15.39 -3.08
C SER A 73 -1.51 15.63 -4.57
N PRO A 74 -1.35 16.87 -5.07
CA PRO A 74 -1.49 17.16 -6.50
C PRO A 74 -0.52 16.38 -7.39
N SER A 75 0.61 15.95 -6.84
CA SER A 75 1.57 15.09 -7.53
C SER A 75 1.18 13.60 -7.56
N GLY A 76 0.04 13.23 -6.99
CA GLY A 76 -0.47 11.87 -6.99
C GLY A 76 0.17 10.96 -5.93
N ILE A 77 0.70 11.51 -4.85
CA ILE A 77 1.33 10.77 -3.76
C ILE A 77 0.42 10.78 -2.53
N VAL A 78 0.24 9.62 -1.90
CA VAL A 78 -0.45 9.49 -0.62
C VAL A 78 0.42 10.06 0.48
N PHE A 79 0.01 11.16 1.09
CA PHE A 79 0.81 11.85 2.11
C PHE A 79 0.21 11.77 3.51
N GLY A 80 -1.00 11.26 3.65
CA GLY A 80 -1.65 11.14 4.94
C GLY A 80 -2.74 10.08 4.94
N ILE A 81 -2.93 9.46 6.10
CA ILE A 81 -3.95 8.45 6.34
C ILE A 81 -4.64 8.79 7.65
N ALA A 82 -5.97 8.73 7.65
CA ALA A 82 -6.78 8.86 8.85
C ALA A 82 -7.84 7.76 8.88
N TRP A 83 -8.23 7.36 10.06
CA TRP A 83 -9.31 6.39 10.23
C TRP A 83 -10.18 6.72 11.44
N ASN A 84 -11.42 6.26 11.39
CA ASN A 84 -12.34 6.32 12.49
C ASN A 84 -13.28 5.10 12.44
N GLY A 85 -13.69 4.62 13.59
CA GLY A 85 -14.59 3.46 13.69
C GLY A 85 -14.49 2.74 15.01
N LEU A 86 -15.13 1.57 15.06
CA LEU A 86 -15.20 0.73 16.25
C LEU A 86 -13.97 -0.17 16.43
N ALA A 87 -13.21 -0.39 15.37
CA ALA A 87 -12.00 -1.21 15.37
C ALA A 87 -10.84 -0.50 14.71
N TYR A 88 -9.63 -0.86 15.11
CA TYR A 88 -8.42 -0.44 14.43
C TYR A 88 -8.29 -1.21 13.10
N PRO A 89 -8.03 -0.52 11.99
CA PRO A 89 -7.73 -1.19 10.74
C PRO A 89 -6.34 -1.86 10.83
N ASP A 90 -6.08 -2.82 9.96
CA ASP A 90 -4.71 -3.27 9.74
C ASP A 90 -3.94 -2.15 9.04
N LEU A 91 -3.04 -1.51 9.78
CA LEU A 91 -2.23 -0.41 9.27
C LEU A 91 -1.04 -0.87 8.42
N THR A 92 -0.73 -2.16 8.43
CA THR A 92 0.45 -2.68 7.71
C THR A 92 0.39 -2.37 6.20
N PRO A 93 -0.68 -2.67 5.47
CA PRO A 93 -0.78 -2.29 4.07
C PRO A 93 -0.82 -0.77 3.88
N LEU A 94 -1.53 -0.06 4.76
CA LEU A 94 -1.71 1.40 4.66
C LEU A 94 -0.42 2.19 4.89
N LEU A 95 0.47 1.70 5.73
CA LEU A 95 1.74 2.35 6.05
C LEU A 95 2.87 1.93 5.11
N GLY A 96 2.72 0.81 4.39
CA GLY A 96 3.71 0.32 3.45
C GLY A 96 5.11 0.22 4.08
N SER A 97 6.09 0.92 3.52
CA SER A 97 7.48 0.93 4.01
C SER A 97 7.64 1.54 5.41
N TYR A 98 6.70 2.37 5.87
CA TYR A 98 6.72 2.99 7.20
C TYR A 98 6.16 2.09 8.31
N ALA A 99 5.59 0.93 7.97
CA ALA A 99 4.96 0.05 8.96
C ALA A 99 5.92 -0.39 10.07
N SER A 100 7.16 -0.72 9.73
CA SER A 100 8.17 -1.13 10.71
C SER A 100 8.58 -0.01 11.66
N GLU A 101 8.73 1.20 11.15
CA GLU A 101 9.06 2.39 11.95
C GLU A 101 7.92 2.73 12.92
N TYR A 102 6.69 2.68 12.43
CA TYR A 102 5.50 2.88 13.26
C TYR A 102 5.41 1.86 14.39
N GLN A 103 5.65 0.58 14.12
CA GLN A 103 5.65 -0.46 15.16
C GLN A 103 6.74 -0.22 16.21
N GLN A 104 7.92 0.21 15.81
CA GLN A 104 9.00 0.54 16.73
C GLN A 104 8.63 1.75 17.60
N ALA A 105 8.03 2.78 17.03
CA ALA A 105 7.57 3.95 17.77
C ALA A 105 6.52 3.58 18.82
N LEU A 106 5.57 2.72 18.48
CA LEU A 106 4.56 2.23 19.43
C LEU A 106 5.16 1.46 20.63
N GLN A 107 6.29 0.78 20.43
CA GLN A 107 6.98 0.06 21.50
C GLN A 107 7.74 1.01 22.45
N GLN A 108 8.16 2.16 21.94
CA GLN A 108 8.91 3.15 22.70
C GLN A 108 8.01 4.12 23.47
N GLU A 109 6.77 4.30 23.03
CA GLU A 109 5.80 5.13 23.72
C GLU A 109 5.20 4.40 24.94
N PRO A 110 5.37 4.91 26.18
CA PRO A 110 4.67 4.36 27.31
C PRO A 110 3.17 4.56 27.11
N ARG A 111 2.42 3.48 27.05
CA ARG A 111 0.96 3.51 26.98
C ARG A 111 0.43 4.26 28.19
N LYS A 112 -0.06 5.47 28.00
CA LYS A 112 -0.79 6.20 29.03
C LYS A 112 -2.18 5.59 29.15
N PRO A 113 -2.53 4.93 30.26
CA PRO A 113 -3.89 4.44 30.46
C PRO A 113 -4.82 5.66 30.55
N GLY A 114 -5.81 5.75 29.68
CA GLY A 114 -6.91 6.70 29.84
C GLY A 114 -7.07 7.81 28.81
N LEU A 115 -6.31 7.84 27.71
CA LEU A 115 -6.48 8.86 26.64
C LEU A 115 -7.29 8.36 25.44
N TRP A 116 -8.39 7.67 25.70
CA TRP A 116 -9.20 7.10 24.62
C TRP A 116 -10.30 8.02 24.09
N LEU A 117 -10.57 9.14 24.70
CA LEU A 117 -11.74 9.95 24.31
C LEU A 117 -11.60 11.42 24.69
N THR A 118 -10.57 12.12 24.27
CA THR A 118 -10.74 13.59 24.25
C THR A 118 -9.83 14.24 23.24
N GLU A 119 -10.50 14.94 22.37
CA GLU A 119 -10.01 16.13 21.68
C GLU A 119 -9.29 15.93 20.36
N TRP A 120 -10.08 15.62 19.33
CA TRP A 120 -9.88 16.36 18.10
C TRP A 120 -10.97 17.42 18.00
N ARG A 121 -10.76 18.50 18.73
CA ARG A 121 -11.50 19.73 18.58
C ARG A 121 -10.54 20.76 17.98
N CYS A 122 -10.66 20.99 16.69
CA CYS A 122 -10.28 22.24 16.04
C CYS A 122 -11.46 22.81 15.31
#